data_3a723a52187932ecf00083ca10fd643a
#
_entry.id   3a723a52187932ecf00083ca10fd643a
#
_cell.length_a   1.000
_cell.length_b   1.000
_cell.length_c   1.000
_cell.angle_alpha   90.00
_cell.angle_beta   90.00
_cell.angle_gamma   90.00
#
_symmetry.space_group_name_H-M   'P 1'
#
loop_
_entity.id
_entity.type
_entity.pdbx_description
1 polymer ?
#
loop_
_entity_poly.entity_id
_entity_poly.type
_entity_poly.pdbx_seq_one_letter_code
_entity_poly.pdbx_strand_id
1 'polypeptide(L)'
;MMDEKKDYFVYTDKMTVGYNGEPLIKDIEIRLKKGEILTLIGPNGAGKSTILKSITRQLTLIAGTVYIDRQSIREMTEKDTAKKMAVVLTERIRPELMTCEDVVNTGRYPYTGRLGILSEEDHQKVQEAMKLVHAEELADCDFSEISDGQRQRILLARAICQEPEIIILDEPTSFLDIRHKLELLTILKDMVRQRNVAVIMSLHELDLAQKISDQVICVHGNKIERYGAPEEIFTSDYIKTLYGVTKGSYNADFGCL
;
A
#
# COMPACT_ATOMS: atom_id res chain seq x y z
N MET A 1 26.80 7.58 7.50
CA MET A 1 25.94 6.42 7.19
C MET A 1 24.81 6.15 8.20
N MET A 2 25.00 6.29 9.50
CA MET A 2 23.88 6.13 10.47
C MET A 2 23.00 7.40 10.61
N ASP A 3 23.50 8.58 10.27
CA ASP A 3 22.76 9.85 10.39
C ASP A 3 21.80 10.14 9.23
N GLU A 4 22.12 9.69 8.02
CA GLU A 4 21.27 9.90 6.84
C GLU A 4 19.96 9.07 6.88
N LYS A 5 19.93 7.93 7.59
CA LYS A 5 18.71 7.11 7.74
C LYS A 5 17.66 7.78 8.64
N LYS A 6 18.05 8.77 9.45
CA LYS A 6 17.14 9.48 10.38
C LYS A 6 16.16 10.43 9.69
N ASP A 7 16.40 10.77 8.42
CA ASP A 7 15.53 11.67 7.65
C ASP A 7 14.34 10.97 6.99
N TYR A 8 14.34 9.62 7.00
CA TYR A 8 13.28 8.83 6.40
C TYR A 8 12.28 8.36 7.45
N PHE A 9 11.01 8.42 7.10
CA PHE A 9 9.92 7.93 7.95
C PHE A 9 9.84 6.40 7.95
N VAL A 10 9.98 5.79 6.76
CA VAL A 10 10.12 4.34 6.61
C VAL A 10 11.48 4.06 5.99
N TYR A 11 12.24 3.19 6.62
CA TYR A 11 13.46 2.66 6.02
C TYR A 11 13.69 1.21 6.44
N THR A 12 14.44 0.49 5.60
CA THR A 12 14.83 -0.88 5.89
C THR A 12 16.34 -0.98 6.01
N ASP A 13 16.79 -1.95 6.79
CA ASP A 13 18.20 -2.27 6.92
C ASP A 13 18.41 -3.74 6.57
N LYS A 14 19.01 -4.00 5.40
CA LYS A 14 19.30 -5.35 4.85
C LYS A 14 18.11 -6.30 4.96
N MET A 15 16.90 -5.80 4.67
CA MET A 15 15.68 -6.58 4.77
C MET A 15 15.74 -7.76 3.79
N THR A 16 15.58 -8.98 4.30
CA THR A 16 15.51 -10.21 3.51
C THR A 16 14.15 -10.85 3.72
N VAL A 17 13.45 -11.11 2.62
CA VAL A 17 12.09 -11.63 2.59
C VAL A 17 12.03 -12.97 1.86
N GLY A 18 11.06 -13.80 2.23
CA GLY A 18 10.85 -15.12 1.62
C GLY A 18 9.87 -15.96 2.41
N TYR A 19 9.85 -17.26 2.16
CA TYR A 19 8.89 -18.21 2.74
C TYR A 19 9.64 -19.37 3.40
N ASN A 20 9.13 -19.87 4.53
CA ASN A 20 9.64 -21.06 5.22
C ASN A 20 11.16 -21.02 5.50
N GLY A 21 11.72 -19.83 5.75
CA GLY A 21 13.15 -19.64 5.94
C GLY A 21 13.99 -19.56 4.66
N GLU A 22 13.39 -19.80 3.49
CA GLU A 22 14.05 -19.69 2.20
C GLU A 22 13.98 -18.25 1.67
N PRO A 23 15.11 -17.57 1.45
CA PRO A 23 15.12 -16.19 0.99
C PRO A 23 14.71 -16.09 -0.48
N LEU A 24 13.72 -15.24 -0.75
CA LEU A 24 13.29 -14.87 -2.11
C LEU A 24 14.07 -13.63 -2.59
N ILE A 25 14.08 -12.57 -1.79
CA ILE A 25 14.77 -11.31 -2.11
C ILE A 25 15.61 -10.91 -0.90
N LYS A 26 16.89 -10.60 -1.15
CA LYS A 26 17.86 -10.23 -0.11
C LYS A 26 18.24 -8.76 -0.18
N ASP A 27 18.72 -8.24 0.95
CA ASP A 27 19.34 -6.92 1.07
C ASP A 27 18.49 -5.77 0.51
N ILE A 28 17.17 -5.82 0.78
CA ILE A 28 16.23 -4.79 0.34
C ILE A 28 16.45 -3.53 1.18
N GLU A 29 16.75 -2.43 0.52
CA GLU A 29 16.83 -1.11 1.11
C GLU A 29 15.71 -0.22 0.58
N ILE A 30 14.79 0.16 1.45
CA ILE A 30 13.70 1.11 1.21
C ILE A 30 14.00 2.37 2.01
N ARG A 31 13.68 3.54 1.44
CA ARG A 31 13.83 4.84 2.08
C ARG A 31 12.67 5.72 1.62
N LEU A 32 11.74 6.03 2.51
CA LEU A 32 10.54 6.78 2.19
C LEU A 32 10.31 7.87 3.25
N LYS A 33 10.04 9.08 2.83
CA LYS A 33 9.64 10.18 3.70
C LYS A 33 8.14 10.22 3.90
N LYS A 34 7.69 10.93 4.93
CA LYS A 34 6.27 11.32 5.02
C LYS A 34 5.91 12.21 3.83
N GLY A 35 4.68 12.07 3.35
CA GLY A 35 4.22 12.84 2.20
C GLY A 35 4.79 12.37 0.85
N GLU A 36 5.32 11.15 0.78
CA GLU A 36 5.81 10.54 -0.45
C GLU A 36 5.06 9.23 -0.76
N ILE A 37 4.97 8.92 -2.06
CA ILE A 37 4.44 7.67 -2.61
C ILE A 37 5.57 6.85 -3.19
N LEU A 38 5.78 5.65 -2.66
CA LEU A 38 6.67 4.63 -3.18
C LEU A 38 5.87 3.55 -3.90
N THR A 39 6.16 3.30 -5.17
CA THR A 39 5.49 2.25 -5.93
C THR A 39 6.46 1.12 -6.30
N LEU A 40 6.02 -0.12 -6.06
CA LEU A 40 6.72 -1.32 -6.49
C LEU A 40 6.16 -1.75 -7.85
N ILE A 41 7.04 -1.88 -8.85
CA ILE A 41 6.72 -2.40 -10.18
C ILE A 41 7.55 -3.64 -10.51
N GLY A 42 7.12 -4.41 -11.48
CA GLY A 42 7.82 -5.60 -11.95
C GLY A 42 6.87 -6.73 -12.35
N PRO A 43 7.37 -7.78 -13.00
CA PRO A 43 6.56 -8.91 -13.45
C PRO A 43 5.76 -9.59 -12.33
N ASN A 44 4.72 -10.34 -12.72
CA ASN A 44 3.98 -11.18 -11.77
C ASN A 44 4.92 -12.23 -11.18
N GLY A 45 4.77 -12.49 -9.87
CA GLY A 45 5.64 -13.41 -9.15
C GLY A 45 7.03 -12.87 -8.79
N ALA A 46 7.38 -11.63 -9.14
CA ALA A 46 8.69 -11.05 -8.82
C ALA A 46 8.93 -10.83 -7.31
N GLY A 47 7.90 -10.93 -6.46
CA GLY A 47 8.03 -10.79 -5.01
C GLY A 47 7.52 -9.46 -4.43
N LYS A 48 6.81 -8.63 -5.21
CA LYS A 48 6.23 -7.36 -4.74
C LYS A 48 5.36 -7.54 -3.50
N SER A 49 4.36 -8.41 -3.57
CA SER A 49 3.47 -8.72 -2.43
C SER A 49 4.22 -9.34 -1.26
N THR A 50 5.29 -10.11 -1.50
CA THR A 50 6.15 -10.65 -0.44
C THR A 50 6.85 -9.54 0.33
N ILE A 51 7.37 -8.52 -0.37
CA ILE A 51 7.95 -7.33 0.25
C ILE A 51 6.90 -6.62 1.11
N LEU A 52 5.71 -6.33 0.56
CA LEU A 52 4.65 -5.62 1.27
C LEU A 52 4.16 -6.40 2.50
N LYS A 53 3.92 -7.71 2.38
CA LYS A 53 3.53 -8.59 3.50
C LYS A 53 4.60 -8.67 4.59
N SER A 54 5.86 -8.59 4.23
CA SER A 54 6.96 -8.56 5.19
C SER A 54 7.05 -7.23 5.93
N ILE A 55 6.83 -6.10 5.25
CA ILE A 55 6.76 -4.78 5.90
C ILE A 55 5.57 -4.70 6.86
N THR A 56 4.44 -5.32 6.51
CA THR A 56 3.21 -5.33 7.35
C THR A 56 3.22 -6.39 8.45
N ARG A 57 4.32 -7.13 8.64
CA ARG A 57 4.47 -8.24 9.60
C ARG A 57 3.56 -9.45 9.35
N GLN A 58 2.89 -9.53 8.21
CA GLN A 58 2.13 -10.72 7.81
C GLN A 58 3.04 -11.88 7.41
N LEU A 59 4.24 -11.56 6.93
CA LEU A 59 5.33 -12.51 6.75
C LEU A 59 6.50 -12.14 7.65
N THR A 60 7.04 -13.15 8.33
CA THR A 60 8.24 -12.97 9.16
C THR A 60 9.46 -12.68 8.30
N LEU A 61 10.19 -11.63 8.64
CA LEU A 61 11.47 -11.33 7.99
C LEU A 61 12.49 -12.44 8.25
N ILE A 62 13.16 -12.90 7.20
CA ILE A 62 14.25 -13.86 7.31
C ILE A 62 15.48 -13.19 7.92
N ALA A 63 15.81 -11.98 7.49
CA ALA A 63 16.88 -11.16 8.06
C ALA A 63 16.59 -9.67 7.90
N GLY A 64 17.39 -8.84 8.57
CA GLY A 64 17.26 -7.39 8.52
C GLY A 64 16.12 -6.84 9.36
N THR A 65 15.80 -5.57 9.19
CA THR A 65 14.78 -4.89 10.00
C THR A 65 14.09 -3.80 9.17
N VAL A 66 12.82 -3.56 9.48
CA VAL A 66 12.03 -2.43 8.99
C VAL A 66 11.85 -1.43 10.15
N TYR A 67 12.03 -0.17 9.85
CA TYR A 67 11.83 0.93 10.78
C TYR A 67 10.71 1.85 10.30
N ILE A 68 9.84 2.26 11.20
CA ILE A 68 8.80 3.27 10.99
C ILE A 68 8.99 4.31 12.08
N ASP A 69 9.14 5.57 11.69
CA ASP A 69 9.37 6.68 12.61
C ASP A 69 10.54 6.37 13.58
N ARG A 70 11.65 5.87 13.02
CA ARG A 70 12.88 5.48 13.76
C ARG A 70 12.72 4.31 14.73
N GLN A 71 11.55 3.72 14.84
CA GLN A 71 11.28 2.57 15.70
C GLN A 71 11.25 1.28 14.88
N SER A 72 11.92 0.23 15.36
CA SER A 72 11.86 -1.09 14.73
C SER A 72 10.43 -1.64 14.86
N ILE A 73 9.87 -2.12 13.74
CA ILE A 73 8.53 -2.73 13.75
C ILE A 73 8.45 -3.97 14.64
N ARG A 74 9.60 -4.61 14.95
CA ARG A 74 9.66 -5.76 15.86
C ARG A 74 9.42 -5.37 17.32
N GLU A 75 9.74 -4.11 17.68
CA GLU A 75 9.60 -3.58 19.05
C GLU A 75 8.25 -2.91 19.27
N MET A 76 7.51 -2.63 18.19
CA MET A 76 6.17 -2.05 18.28
C MET A 76 5.15 -3.10 18.71
N THR A 77 4.23 -2.70 19.59
CA THR A 77 3.06 -3.52 19.89
C THR A 77 2.14 -3.62 18.67
N GLU A 78 1.28 -4.62 18.60
CA GLU A 78 0.29 -4.73 17.52
C GLU A 78 -0.62 -3.50 17.47
N LYS A 79 -1.03 -3.00 18.65
CA LYS A 79 -1.86 -1.80 18.76
C LYS A 79 -1.15 -0.55 18.25
N ASP A 80 0.13 -0.35 18.56
CA ASP A 80 0.90 0.80 18.10
C ASP A 80 1.16 0.71 16.59
N THR A 81 1.46 -0.50 16.08
CA THR A 81 1.58 -0.75 14.65
C THR A 81 0.27 -0.42 13.92
N ALA A 82 -0.87 -0.89 14.47
CA ALA A 82 -2.19 -0.65 13.88
C ALA A 82 -2.62 0.82 13.94
N LYS A 83 -2.12 1.63 14.86
CA LYS A 83 -2.35 3.09 14.86
C LYS A 83 -1.53 3.82 13.82
N LYS A 84 -0.33 3.34 13.52
CA LYS A 84 0.58 3.98 12.56
C LYS A 84 0.38 3.50 11.13
N MET A 85 0.00 2.24 10.93
CA MET A 85 -0.02 1.58 9.62
C MET A 85 -1.39 1.02 9.29
N ALA A 86 -1.97 1.47 8.18
CA ALA A 86 -3.11 0.82 7.56
C ALA A 86 -2.69 -0.04 6.36
N VAL A 87 -3.42 -1.13 6.13
CA VAL A 87 -3.08 -2.12 5.11
C VAL A 87 -4.31 -2.48 4.29
N VAL A 88 -4.17 -2.41 2.96
CA VAL A 88 -5.17 -2.87 2.00
C VAL A 88 -4.48 -3.88 1.07
N LEU A 89 -4.78 -5.16 1.26
CA LEU A 89 -4.20 -6.23 0.47
C LEU A 89 -5.19 -6.79 -0.55
N THR A 90 -4.67 -7.44 -1.56
CA THR A 90 -5.44 -8.09 -2.63
C THR A 90 -6.23 -9.31 -2.13
N GLU A 91 -5.90 -9.86 -0.96
CA GLU A 91 -6.61 -11.00 -0.39
C GLU A 91 -8.06 -10.65 -0.09
N ARG A 92 -8.98 -11.46 -0.63
CA ARG A 92 -10.42 -11.26 -0.43
C ARG A 92 -10.80 -11.56 1.00
N ILE A 93 -10.97 -10.51 1.80
CA ILE A 93 -11.65 -10.63 3.09
C ILE A 93 -13.13 -10.92 2.80
N ARG A 94 -13.66 -11.95 3.42
CA ARG A 94 -15.10 -12.30 3.36
C ARG A 94 -15.65 -12.36 4.77
N PRO A 95 -15.88 -11.21 5.40
CA PRO A 95 -16.56 -11.20 6.69
C PRO A 95 -18.00 -11.67 6.47
N GLU A 96 -18.45 -12.61 7.29
CA GLU A 96 -19.83 -13.05 7.27
C GLU A 96 -20.69 -12.09 8.10
N LEU A 97 -21.87 -11.75 7.59
CA LEU A 97 -22.90 -10.94 8.30
C LEU A 97 -22.42 -9.52 8.71
N MET A 98 -21.53 -8.91 7.96
CA MET A 98 -21.10 -7.52 8.19
C MET A 98 -21.63 -6.60 7.09
N THR A 99 -22.16 -5.44 7.50
CA THR A 99 -22.43 -4.34 6.59
C THR A 99 -21.14 -3.67 6.14
N CYS A 100 -21.19 -2.85 5.10
CA CYS A 100 -20.05 -2.06 4.67
C CYS A 100 -19.57 -1.11 5.77
N GLU A 101 -20.49 -0.48 6.51
CA GLU A 101 -20.15 0.35 7.67
C GLU A 101 -19.46 -0.44 8.77
N ASP A 102 -19.92 -1.66 9.07
CA ASP A 102 -19.26 -2.54 10.05
C ASP A 102 -17.81 -2.84 9.66
N VAL A 103 -17.55 -3.08 8.37
CA VAL A 103 -16.19 -3.28 7.88
C VAL A 103 -15.34 -2.03 8.09
N VAL A 104 -15.85 -0.83 7.80
CA VAL A 104 -15.13 0.42 8.01
C VAL A 104 -14.92 0.67 9.51
N ASN A 105 -15.90 0.38 10.36
CA ASN A 105 -15.83 0.47 11.82
C ASN A 105 -14.64 -0.30 12.40
N THR A 106 -14.25 -1.45 11.80
CA THR A 106 -13.06 -2.20 12.24
C THR A 106 -11.76 -1.40 12.16
N GLY A 107 -11.68 -0.37 11.32
CA GLY A 107 -10.54 0.54 11.25
C GLY A 107 -10.33 1.35 12.54
N ARG A 108 -11.37 1.50 13.37
CA ARG A 108 -11.29 2.22 14.65
C ARG A 108 -10.89 1.33 15.83
N TYR A 109 -10.83 0.00 15.68
CA TYR A 109 -10.47 -0.92 16.77
C TYR A 109 -9.15 -0.61 17.48
N PRO A 110 -8.10 -0.09 16.84
CA PRO A 110 -6.89 0.33 17.55
C PRO A 110 -7.12 1.42 18.61
N TYR A 111 -8.21 2.17 18.50
CA TYR A 111 -8.57 3.29 19.38
C TYR A 111 -9.57 2.89 20.46
N THR A 112 -10.30 1.79 20.28
CA THR A 112 -11.30 1.30 21.24
C THR A 112 -10.64 0.64 22.46
N GLY A 113 -11.42 0.52 23.54
CA GLY A 113 -11.06 -0.26 24.72
C GLY A 113 -11.24 -1.77 24.51
N ARG A 114 -11.17 -2.54 25.62
CA ARG A 114 -11.31 -4.01 25.59
C ARG A 114 -12.65 -4.52 25.05
N LEU A 115 -13.69 -3.71 25.11
CA LEU A 115 -15.04 -4.09 24.65
C LEU A 115 -15.28 -3.76 23.18
N GLY A 116 -14.34 -3.11 22.50
CA GLY A 116 -14.48 -2.75 21.08
C GLY A 116 -15.60 -1.72 20.80
N ILE A 117 -16.09 -1.01 21.83
CA ILE A 117 -17.16 -0.02 21.68
C ILE A 117 -16.59 1.24 21.07
N LEU A 118 -17.20 1.67 19.95
CA LEU A 118 -16.86 2.91 19.29
C LEU A 118 -17.49 4.11 20.02
N SER A 119 -16.73 5.20 20.09
CA SER A 119 -17.21 6.50 20.57
C SER A 119 -17.96 7.23 19.48
N GLU A 120 -18.63 8.33 19.82
CA GLU A 120 -19.26 9.23 18.85
C GLU A 120 -18.22 9.81 17.87
N GLU A 121 -17.03 10.13 18.36
CA GLU A 121 -15.91 10.56 17.51
C GLU A 121 -15.48 9.48 16.50
N ASP A 122 -15.43 8.21 16.92
CA ASP A 122 -15.12 7.11 16.02
C ASP A 122 -16.17 6.97 14.91
N HIS A 123 -17.45 7.08 15.23
CA HIS A 123 -18.53 7.06 14.23
C HIS A 123 -18.41 8.22 13.23
N GLN A 124 -18.08 9.42 13.70
CA GLN A 124 -17.84 10.56 12.82
C GLN A 124 -16.67 10.29 11.85
N LYS A 125 -15.56 9.69 12.34
CA LYS A 125 -14.41 9.31 11.49
C LYS A 125 -14.78 8.27 10.44
N VAL A 126 -15.63 7.32 10.77
CA VAL A 126 -16.15 6.32 9.84
C VAL A 126 -16.98 6.98 8.74
N GLN A 127 -17.91 7.87 9.09
CA GLN A 127 -18.73 8.60 8.12
C GLN A 127 -17.87 9.50 7.21
N GLU A 128 -16.91 10.23 7.78
CA GLU A 128 -15.97 11.04 7.00
C GLU A 128 -15.17 10.19 6.01
N ALA A 129 -14.70 9.01 6.43
CA ALA A 129 -13.95 8.11 5.56
C ALA A 129 -14.82 7.54 4.44
N MET A 130 -16.05 7.12 4.72
CA MET A 130 -17.01 6.66 3.71
C MET A 130 -17.35 7.74 2.69
N LYS A 131 -17.56 8.97 3.16
CA LYS A 131 -17.79 10.14 2.30
C LYS A 131 -16.60 10.42 1.38
N LEU A 132 -15.37 10.32 1.91
CA LEU A 132 -14.16 10.58 1.13
C LEU A 132 -14.00 9.63 -0.06
N VAL A 133 -14.48 8.39 0.08
CA VAL A 133 -14.44 7.39 -0.99
C VAL A 133 -15.76 7.28 -1.77
N HIS A 134 -16.71 8.20 -1.56
CA HIS A 134 -18.03 8.19 -2.18
C HIS A 134 -18.75 6.85 -2.02
N ALA A 135 -18.87 6.36 -0.79
CA ALA A 135 -19.48 5.08 -0.46
C ALA A 135 -20.56 5.15 0.63
N GLU A 136 -21.11 6.36 0.92
CA GLU A 136 -22.14 6.54 1.95
C GLU A 136 -23.38 5.70 1.66
N GLU A 137 -23.75 5.59 0.38
CA GLU A 137 -24.90 4.80 -0.08
C GLU A 137 -24.78 3.30 0.15
N LEU A 138 -23.56 2.82 0.46
CA LEU A 138 -23.27 1.40 0.70
C LEU A 138 -23.28 1.04 2.20
N ALA A 139 -23.49 2.00 3.11
CA ALA A 139 -23.31 1.80 4.55
C ALA A 139 -24.03 0.53 5.07
N ASP A 140 -25.31 0.40 4.75
CA ASP A 140 -26.18 -0.70 5.18
C ASP A 140 -26.13 -1.95 4.27
N CYS A 141 -25.36 -1.90 3.17
CA CYS A 141 -25.26 -3.04 2.26
C CYS A 141 -24.41 -4.15 2.88
N ASP A 142 -24.77 -5.41 2.62
CA ASP A 142 -23.93 -6.56 2.97
C ASP A 142 -22.62 -6.49 2.18
N PHE A 143 -21.49 -6.51 2.90
CA PHE A 143 -20.16 -6.42 2.29
C PHE A 143 -19.87 -7.57 1.32
N SER A 144 -20.51 -8.73 1.50
CA SER A 144 -20.34 -9.89 0.63
C SER A 144 -21.05 -9.74 -0.73
N GLU A 145 -22.09 -8.88 -0.81
CA GLU A 145 -22.96 -8.72 -1.97
C GLU A 145 -22.55 -7.56 -2.91
N ILE A 146 -21.64 -6.69 -2.47
CA ILE A 146 -21.19 -5.55 -3.28
C ILE A 146 -20.16 -5.96 -4.35
N SER A 147 -20.03 -5.17 -5.41
CA SER A 147 -19.06 -5.37 -6.49
C SER A 147 -17.61 -5.25 -5.99
N ASP A 148 -16.64 -5.80 -6.73
CA ASP A 148 -15.22 -5.71 -6.38
C ASP A 148 -14.73 -4.25 -6.31
N GLY A 149 -15.22 -3.37 -7.18
CA GLY A 149 -14.91 -1.93 -7.13
C GLY A 149 -15.47 -1.24 -5.90
N GLN A 150 -16.72 -1.54 -5.52
CA GLN A 150 -17.32 -1.04 -4.28
C GLN A 150 -16.56 -1.57 -3.06
N ARG A 151 -16.21 -2.86 -3.07
CA ARG A 151 -15.40 -3.49 -2.02
C ARG A 151 -14.07 -2.79 -1.81
N GLN A 152 -13.39 -2.44 -2.90
CA GLN A 152 -12.12 -1.72 -2.82
C GLN A 152 -12.27 -0.34 -2.18
N ARG A 153 -13.36 0.40 -2.52
CA ARG A 153 -13.68 1.69 -1.87
C ARG A 153 -13.93 1.52 -0.36
N ILE A 154 -14.67 0.51 0.05
CA ILE A 154 -14.93 0.22 1.48
C ILE A 154 -13.64 -0.14 2.23
N LEU A 155 -12.77 -0.96 1.65
CA LEU A 155 -11.48 -1.30 2.25
C LEU A 155 -10.55 -0.08 2.34
N LEU A 156 -10.62 0.84 1.37
CA LEU A 156 -9.91 2.11 1.44
C LEU A 156 -10.49 3.02 2.55
N ALA A 157 -11.83 3.12 2.66
CA ALA A 157 -12.47 3.85 3.77
C ALA A 157 -12.04 3.31 5.13
N ARG A 158 -12.01 1.99 5.29
CA ARG A 158 -11.49 1.33 6.50
C ARG A 158 -10.05 1.75 6.82
N ALA A 159 -9.18 1.80 5.80
CA ALA A 159 -7.79 2.24 5.97
C ALA A 159 -7.68 3.73 6.33
N ILE A 160 -8.54 4.57 5.74
CA ILE A 160 -8.58 6.03 5.97
C ILE A 160 -9.08 6.36 7.38
N CYS A 161 -10.17 5.72 7.84
CA CYS A 161 -10.74 6.01 9.15
C CYS A 161 -9.82 5.58 10.31
N GLN A 162 -8.85 4.72 10.04
CA GLN A 162 -7.79 4.35 10.98
C GLN A 162 -6.82 5.52 11.26
N GLU A 163 -6.84 6.60 10.47
CA GLU A 163 -5.96 7.78 10.57
C GLU A 163 -4.47 7.41 10.62
N PRO A 164 -3.99 6.60 9.65
CA PRO A 164 -2.64 6.08 9.67
C PRO A 164 -1.60 7.13 9.28
N GLU A 165 -0.35 6.91 9.69
CA GLU A 165 0.81 7.67 9.22
C GLU A 165 1.41 7.07 7.92
N ILE A 166 1.15 5.78 7.68
CA ILE A 166 1.51 5.06 6.45
C ILE A 166 0.37 4.15 6.00
N ILE A 167 0.13 4.12 4.68
CA ILE A 167 -0.79 3.17 4.04
C ILE A 167 0.00 2.25 3.13
N ILE A 168 -0.22 0.94 3.27
CA ILE A 168 0.37 -0.08 2.40
C ILE A 168 -0.75 -0.74 1.60
N LEU A 169 -0.61 -0.71 0.25
CA LEU A 169 -1.61 -1.26 -0.66
C LEU A 169 -0.96 -2.25 -1.63
N ASP A 170 -1.54 -3.43 -1.74
CA ASP A 170 -1.11 -4.41 -2.74
C ASP A 170 -2.13 -4.44 -3.89
N GLU A 171 -1.70 -3.98 -5.07
CA GLU A 171 -2.50 -3.89 -6.29
C GLU A 171 -3.87 -3.20 -6.11
N PRO A 172 -3.93 -1.99 -5.54
CA PRO A 172 -5.19 -1.35 -5.17
C PRO A 172 -6.09 -1.00 -6.36
N THR A 173 -5.55 -1.00 -7.58
CA THR A 173 -6.28 -0.70 -8.82
C THR A 173 -6.81 -1.93 -9.53
N SER A 174 -6.48 -3.14 -9.05
CA SER A 174 -6.95 -4.38 -9.65
C SER A 174 -8.48 -4.49 -9.58
N PHE A 175 -9.09 -4.96 -10.67
CA PHE A 175 -10.54 -5.11 -10.83
C PHE A 175 -11.36 -3.82 -10.87
N LEU A 176 -10.72 -2.63 -10.84
CA LEU A 176 -11.39 -1.34 -10.99
C LEU A 176 -11.47 -0.94 -12.46
N ASP A 177 -12.57 -0.30 -12.85
CA ASP A 177 -12.62 0.45 -14.10
C ASP A 177 -11.76 1.73 -14.02
N ILE A 178 -11.53 2.37 -15.15
CA ILE A 178 -10.63 3.53 -15.24
C ILE A 178 -11.07 4.69 -14.34
N ARG A 179 -12.38 4.92 -14.21
CA ARG A 179 -12.91 5.99 -13.36
C ARG A 179 -12.55 5.76 -11.90
N HIS A 180 -12.86 4.58 -11.37
CA HIS A 180 -12.58 4.22 -9.97
C HIS A 180 -11.07 4.14 -9.68
N LYS A 181 -10.23 3.71 -10.66
CA LYS A 181 -8.78 3.79 -10.53
C LYS A 181 -8.29 5.21 -10.32
N LEU A 182 -8.76 6.14 -11.14
CA LEU A 182 -8.37 7.54 -11.04
C LEU A 182 -8.86 8.19 -9.74
N GLU A 183 -10.10 7.92 -9.33
CA GLU A 183 -10.66 8.39 -8.06
C GLU A 183 -9.82 7.90 -6.87
N LEU A 184 -9.53 6.60 -6.80
CA LEU A 184 -8.70 6.00 -5.74
C LEU A 184 -7.30 6.64 -5.67
N LEU A 185 -6.62 6.77 -6.81
CA LEU A 185 -5.29 7.36 -6.86
C LEU A 185 -5.31 8.86 -6.49
N THR A 186 -6.37 9.58 -6.84
CA THR A 186 -6.55 10.97 -6.43
C THR A 186 -6.70 11.08 -4.91
N ILE A 187 -7.54 10.24 -4.29
CA ILE A 187 -7.71 10.19 -2.84
C ILE A 187 -6.37 9.92 -2.14
N LEU A 188 -5.61 8.92 -2.61
CA LEU A 188 -4.30 8.63 -2.06
C LEU A 188 -3.34 9.82 -2.17
N LYS A 189 -3.32 10.49 -3.33
CA LYS A 189 -2.48 11.68 -3.57
C LYS A 189 -2.85 12.85 -2.65
N ASP A 190 -4.15 13.05 -2.41
CA ASP A 190 -4.64 14.07 -1.49
C ASP A 190 -4.26 13.76 -0.04
N MET A 191 -4.36 12.51 0.39
CA MET A 191 -3.90 12.08 1.72
C MET A 191 -2.40 12.33 1.91
N VAL A 192 -1.60 11.98 0.92
CA VAL A 192 -0.15 12.21 0.93
C VAL A 192 0.16 13.70 1.05
N ARG A 193 -0.48 14.54 0.23
CA ARG A 193 -0.18 15.98 0.17
C ARG A 193 -0.78 16.77 1.34
N GLN A 194 -2.03 16.47 1.73
CA GLN A 194 -2.76 17.28 2.72
C GLN A 194 -2.56 16.78 4.15
N ARG A 195 -2.42 15.44 4.33
CA ARG A 195 -2.29 14.82 5.66
C ARG A 195 -0.87 14.30 5.93
N ASN A 196 0.06 14.50 5.01
CA ASN A 196 1.46 14.08 5.14
C ASN A 196 1.61 12.57 5.42
N VAL A 197 0.73 11.75 4.85
CA VAL A 197 0.74 10.29 4.96
C VAL A 197 1.79 9.72 4.00
N ALA A 198 2.56 8.74 4.42
CA ALA A 198 3.41 7.97 3.52
C ALA A 198 2.59 6.85 2.84
N VAL A 199 2.86 6.54 1.57
CA VAL A 199 2.20 5.44 0.86
C VAL A 199 3.23 4.52 0.25
N ILE A 200 3.07 3.20 0.48
CA ILE A 200 3.81 2.17 -0.27
C ILE A 200 2.77 1.29 -0.97
N MET A 201 2.90 1.14 -2.28
CA MET A 201 1.97 0.29 -3.03
C MET A 201 2.64 -0.49 -4.14
N SER A 202 1.99 -1.57 -4.58
CA SER A 202 2.32 -2.23 -5.84
C SER A 202 1.32 -1.83 -6.91
N LEU A 203 1.78 -1.62 -8.14
CA LEU A 203 0.93 -1.34 -9.30
C LEU A 203 1.38 -2.16 -10.51
N HIS A 204 0.42 -2.56 -11.34
CA HIS A 204 0.66 -3.19 -12.64
C HIS A 204 0.61 -2.20 -13.80
N GLU A 205 -0.21 -1.16 -13.68
CA GLU A 205 -0.38 -0.14 -14.69
C GLU A 205 0.79 0.86 -14.63
N LEU A 206 1.69 0.76 -15.62
CA LEU A 206 2.93 1.56 -15.66
C LEU A 206 2.68 3.05 -15.81
N ASP A 207 1.67 3.42 -16.59
CA ASP A 207 1.26 4.81 -16.81
C ASP A 207 0.73 5.46 -15.52
N LEU A 208 -0.03 4.70 -14.72
CA LEU A 208 -0.50 5.15 -13.41
C LEU A 208 0.66 5.23 -12.40
N ALA A 209 1.52 4.21 -12.37
CA ALA A 209 2.69 4.19 -11.50
C ALA A 209 3.62 5.39 -11.78
N GLN A 210 3.88 5.69 -13.05
CA GLN A 210 4.70 6.84 -13.44
C GLN A 210 4.13 8.18 -12.96
N LYS A 211 2.80 8.35 -13.04
CA LYS A 211 2.12 9.62 -12.72
C LYS A 211 1.91 9.88 -11.24
N ILE A 212 1.84 8.81 -10.43
CA ILE A 212 1.50 8.96 -9.01
C ILE A 212 2.72 8.91 -8.09
N SER A 213 3.79 8.23 -8.49
CA SER A 213 4.92 7.92 -7.61
C SER A 213 5.89 9.10 -7.45
N ASP A 214 6.42 9.25 -6.26
CA ASP A 214 7.60 10.07 -5.99
C ASP A 214 8.88 9.21 -6.09
N GLN A 215 8.78 7.92 -5.75
CA GLN A 215 9.84 6.93 -5.85
C GLN A 215 9.30 5.62 -6.39
N VAL A 216 10.14 4.88 -7.11
CA VAL A 216 9.79 3.59 -7.71
C VAL A 216 10.84 2.55 -7.38
N ILE A 217 10.38 1.36 -7.00
CA ILE A 217 11.22 0.15 -6.85
C ILE A 217 10.87 -0.83 -7.96
N CYS A 218 11.88 -1.27 -8.71
CA CYS A 218 11.76 -2.31 -9.72
C CYS A 218 12.19 -3.64 -9.15
N VAL A 219 11.25 -4.59 -9.10
CA VAL A 219 11.49 -5.95 -8.60
C VAL A 219 11.55 -6.92 -9.77
N HIS A 220 12.70 -7.59 -9.97
CA HIS A 220 12.89 -8.53 -11.04
C HIS A 220 13.96 -9.56 -10.67
N GLY A 221 13.79 -10.84 -11.07
CA GLY A 221 14.78 -11.88 -10.86
C GLY A 221 15.18 -12.07 -9.38
N ASN A 222 14.22 -12.00 -8.47
CA ASN A 222 14.42 -12.15 -7.03
C ASN A 222 15.37 -11.10 -6.40
N LYS A 223 15.40 -9.89 -6.95
CA LYS A 223 16.18 -8.76 -6.42
C LYS A 223 15.49 -7.43 -6.67
N ILE A 224 15.90 -6.41 -5.93
CA ILE A 224 15.66 -5.02 -6.32
C ILE A 224 16.64 -4.69 -7.44
N GLU A 225 16.14 -4.43 -8.64
CA GLU A 225 16.98 -4.16 -9.80
C GLU A 225 17.30 -2.66 -9.92
N ARG A 226 16.29 -1.82 -9.67
CA ARG A 226 16.45 -0.36 -9.60
C ARG A 226 15.58 0.24 -8.52
N TYR A 227 16.01 1.40 -8.03
CA TYR A 227 15.29 2.26 -7.10
C TYR A 227 15.63 3.71 -7.45
N GLY A 228 14.63 4.54 -7.69
CA GLY A 228 14.83 5.95 -8.05
C GLY A 228 13.54 6.69 -8.38
N ALA A 229 13.71 7.91 -8.88
CA ALA A 229 12.59 8.74 -9.33
C ALA A 229 11.92 8.15 -10.60
N PRO A 230 10.62 8.44 -10.82
CA PRO A 230 9.92 7.95 -12.00
C PRO A 230 10.64 8.24 -13.33
N GLU A 231 11.21 9.43 -13.48
CA GLU A 231 11.90 9.86 -14.69
C GLU A 231 13.13 9.00 -15.02
N GLU A 232 13.79 8.45 -14.00
CA GLU A 232 14.94 7.57 -14.14
C GLU A 232 14.56 6.13 -14.49
N ILE A 233 13.35 5.72 -14.08
CA ILE A 233 12.86 4.35 -14.21
C ILE A 233 12.06 4.14 -15.49
N PHE A 234 11.10 5.04 -15.78
CA PHE A 234 10.17 4.86 -16.90
C PHE A 234 10.78 5.26 -18.26
N THR A 235 11.92 4.65 -18.59
CA THR A 235 12.54 4.75 -19.91
C THR A 235 12.12 3.56 -20.77
N SER A 236 11.92 3.79 -22.08
CA SER A 236 11.45 2.76 -23.02
C SER A 236 12.31 1.50 -22.99
N ASP A 237 13.62 1.65 -23.00
CA ASP A 237 14.55 0.52 -23.06
C ASP A 237 14.57 -0.29 -21.74
N TYR A 238 14.51 0.43 -20.61
CA TYR A 238 14.53 -0.25 -19.32
C TYR A 238 13.22 -1.00 -19.05
N ILE A 239 12.07 -0.39 -19.33
CA ILE A 239 10.77 -1.05 -19.14
C ILE A 239 10.66 -2.31 -20.02
N LYS A 240 11.13 -2.26 -21.27
CA LYS A 240 11.20 -3.46 -22.10
C LYS A 240 12.05 -4.58 -21.47
N THR A 241 13.21 -4.21 -20.95
CA THR A 241 14.10 -5.17 -20.27
C THR A 241 13.45 -5.75 -19.04
N LEU A 242 12.87 -4.90 -18.17
CA LEU A 242 12.23 -5.30 -16.90
C LEU A 242 11.10 -6.33 -17.13
N TYR A 243 10.29 -6.14 -18.17
CA TYR A 243 9.15 -7.00 -18.48
C TYR A 243 9.44 -8.06 -19.54
N GLY A 244 10.67 -8.15 -20.05
CA GLY A 244 11.06 -9.12 -21.08
C GLY A 244 10.33 -8.92 -22.41
N VAL A 245 9.97 -7.70 -22.76
CA VAL A 245 9.22 -7.39 -23.99
C VAL A 245 10.15 -7.47 -25.20
N THR A 246 9.95 -8.49 -26.04
CA THR A 246 10.75 -8.71 -27.26
C THR A 246 10.14 -8.05 -28.50
N LYS A 247 8.82 -7.81 -28.49
CA LYS A 247 8.07 -7.15 -29.58
C LYS A 247 7.16 -6.09 -28.97
N GLY A 248 6.98 -4.97 -29.66
CA GLY A 248 6.22 -3.82 -29.18
C GLY A 248 7.11 -2.72 -28.62
N SER A 249 6.51 -1.61 -28.22
CA SER A 249 7.20 -0.45 -27.63
C SER A 249 6.46 0.03 -26.40
N TYR A 250 7.20 0.52 -25.43
CA TYR A 250 6.69 1.35 -24.34
C TYR A 250 7.04 2.80 -24.67
N ASN A 251 6.05 3.68 -24.63
CA ASN A 251 6.26 5.11 -24.74
C ASN A 251 5.93 5.76 -23.42
N ALA A 252 6.89 6.47 -22.84
CA ALA A 252 6.73 7.14 -21.54
C ALA A 252 5.60 8.20 -21.55
N ASP A 253 5.28 8.77 -22.73
CA ASP A 253 4.22 9.77 -22.86
C ASP A 253 2.82 9.15 -23.06
N PHE A 254 2.74 7.96 -23.65
CA PHE A 254 1.47 7.34 -24.08
C PHE A 254 1.21 5.94 -23.48
N GLY A 255 2.14 5.40 -22.71
CA GLY A 255 2.04 4.05 -22.15
C GLY A 255 2.44 2.94 -23.13
N CYS A 256 1.90 1.72 -22.91
CA CYS A 256 2.20 0.57 -23.75
C CYS A 256 1.40 0.62 -25.06
N LEU A 257 2.06 0.47 -26.17
CA LEU A 257 1.50 0.22 -27.51
C LEU A 257 1.86 -1.18 -27.99
#